data_6ccef3389f730a9ac8a11076e713afe5
#
_entry.id   6ccef3389f730a9ac8a11076e713afe5
#
_cell.length_a   1.000
_cell.length_b   1.000
_cell.length_c   1.000
_cell.angle_alpha   90.00
_cell.angle_beta   90.00
_cell.angle_gamma   90.00
#
_symmetry.space_group_name_H-M   'P 1'
#
loop_
_entity.id
_entity.type
_entity.pdbx_description
1 polymer ?
#
loop_
_entity_poly.entity_id
_entity_poly.type
_entity_poly.pdbx_seq_one_letter_code
_entity_poly.pdbx_strand_id
1 'polypeptide(L)'
;MRKIFVIFLLASLLLSGCGLLRTGSSDQNLSDAEMATRVAELLSTMTTPTVEEFFPPTSTAAVPTPQGLPSVVESETPAAVPTTETPVVVISEAPTLEATATATLEPVVETTSTPEQPTATPTATATATANQNDPAARLGSPSGSDPFDQADHWSWPTGSDSFLSVAFDGGYMKMTGLTNLAGWRLPLVSQQTNTYIELTANSGSCTGKDSYGIIFRVPVFKEPEQGYLYEVTCDGYFRLWKWDGKVAPNGQASILVNWKQSSAIHSGANQSNRLGVMVVDNKMTLYMNGEKIGEGLDSSYPAGFFGAFVLSRTSDDYTVKFDQMRFWENPTP
;
A
#
# COMPACT_ATOMS: atom_id res chain seq x y z
N MET A 1 27.21 -69.04 -10.21
CA MET A 1 28.13 -68.04 -10.80
C MET A 1 27.51 -67.22 -11.94
N ARG A 2 26.49 -67.69 -12.64
CA ARG A 2 25.90 -66.96 -13.77
C ARG A 2 25.00 -65.75 -13.39
N LYS A 3 24.44 -65.76 -12.15
CA LYS A 3 23.54 -64.66 -11.71
C LYS A 3 24.27 -63.44 -11.14
N ILE A 4 25.50 -63.62 -10.67
CA ILE A 4 26.34 -62.54 -10.12
C ILE A 4 26.92 -61.68 -11.28
N PHE A 5 27.20 -62.32 -12.42
CA PHE A 5 27.76 -61.62 -13.58
C PHE A 5 26.75 -60.64 -14.26
N VAL A 6 25.44 -60.98 -14.21
CA VAL A 6 24.39 -60.16 -14.80
C VAL A 6 24.14 -58.89 -13.93
N ILE A 7 24.29 -59.00 -12.61
CA ILE A 7 24.12 -57.86 -11.68
C ILE A 7 25.27 -56.86 -11.81
N PHE A 8 26.52 -57.37 -12.05
CA PHE A 8 27.66 -56.46 -12.29
C PHE A 8 27.58 -55.78 -13.65
N LEU A 9 27.00 -56.42 -14.67
CA LEU A 9 26.84 -55.82 -15.99
C LEU A 9 25.75 -54.74 -16.00
N LEU A 10 24.69 -54.92 -15.22
CA LEU A 10 23.64 -53.87 -15.05
C LEU A 10 24.12 -52.70 -14.21
N ALA A 11 24.97 -52.94 -13.20
CA ALA A 11 25.52 -51.86 -12.36
C ALA A 11 26.53 -50.99 -13.14
N SER A 12 27.26 -51.55 -14.09
CA SER A 12 28.21 -50.78 -14.95
C SER A 12 27.52 -49.92 -15.99
N LEU A 13 26.29 -50.26 -16.41
CA LEU A 13 25.50 -49.44 -17.34
C LEU A 13 24.85 -48.21 -16.70
N LEU A 14 24.67 -48.21 -15.35
CA LEU A 14 24.09 -47.08 -14.62
C LEU A 14 25.15 -46.06 -14.19
N LEU A 15 26.44 -46.33 -14.27
CA LEU A 15 27.51 -45.38 -13.96
C LEU A 15 28.08 -44.62 -15.16
N SER A 16 27.66 -44.96 -16.38
CA SER A 16 28.16 -44.28 -17.62
C SER A 16 27.27 -43.11 -18.07
N GLY A 17 26.21 -42.80 -17.36
CA GLY A 17 25.23 -41.77 -17.72
C GLY A 17 25.46 -40.36 -17.15
N CYS A 18 26.50 -40.11 -16.37
CA CYS A 18 26.75 -38.80 -15.72
C CYS A 18 27.93 -38.03 -16.32
N GLY A 19 28.06 -37.99 -17.64
CA GLY A 19 29.21 -37.37 -18.30
C GLY A 19 28.91 -36.41 -19.44
N LEU A 20 27.66 -36.01 -19.68
CA LEU A 20 27.34 -35.16 -20.84
C LEU A 20 26.28 -34.07 -20.57
N LEU A 21 26.49 -33.24 -19.55
CA LEU A 21 25.86 -31.93 -19.43
C LEU A 21 26.76 -30.99 -18.60
N ARG A 22 27.98 -30.79 -19.14
CA ARG A 22 28.80 -29.64 -18.75
C ARG A 22 28.78 -28.68 -19.92
N THR A 23 27.63 -28.06 -20.18
CA THR A 23 27.57 -26.84 -20.96
C THR A 23 28.10 -25.74 -20.05
N GLY A 24 29.26 -25.23 -20.42
CA GLY A 24 29.92 -24.12 -19.79
C GLY A 24 28.99 -22.92 -19.78
N SER A 25 28.78 -22.39 -18.59
CA SER A 25 28.35 -21.02 -18.38
C SER A 25 29.52 -20.13 -18.76
N SER A 26 29.65 -19.82 -20.05
CA SER A 26 30.39 -18.64 -20.47
C SER A 26 29.42 -17.48 -20.30
N ASP A 27 29.66 -16.63 -19.30
CA ASP A 27 29.15 -15.27 -19.26
C ASP A 27 29.61 -14.53 -20.51
N GLN A 28 28.87 -14.70 -21.62
CA GLN A 28 28.97 -13.83 -22.76
C GLN A 28 28.14 -12.60 -22.45
N ASN A 29 28.80 -11.55 -22.00
CA ASN A 29 28.31 -10.19 -22.14
C ASN A 29 28.10 -9.94 -23.63
N LEU A 30 26.89 -10.19 -24.13
CA LEU A 30 26.47 -9.81 -25.46
C LEU A 30 26.58 -8.29 -25.56
N SER A 31 27.26 -7.78 -26.56
CA SER A 31 27.32 -6.36 -26.85
C SER A 31 25.90 -5.84 -27.15
N ASP A 32 25.63 -4.57 -26.84
CA ASP A 32 24.32 -3.94 -27.13
C ASP A 32 23.91 -4.09 -28.60
N ALA A 33 24.88 -4.16 -29.52
CA ALA A 33 24.66 -4.41 -30.95
C ALA A 33 24.17 -5.84 -31.24
N GLU A 34 24.67 -6.86 -30.54
CA GLU A 34 24.23 -8.26 -30.70
C GLU A 34 22.85 -8.48 -30.08
N MET A 35 22.53 -7.80 -28.94
CA MET A 35 21.20 -7.82 -28.39
C MET A 35 20.17 -7.16 -29.32
N ALA A 36 20.50 -6.01 -29.90
CA ALA A 36 19.64 -5.32 -30.85
C ALA A 36 19.36 -6.18 -32.10
N THR A 37 20.38 -6.91 -32.61
CA THR A 37 20.21 -7.80 -33.74
C THR A 37 19.29 -8.98 -33.42
N ARG A 38 19.42 -9.62 -32.27
CA ARG A 38 18.54 -10.72 -31.84
C ARG A 38 17.09 -10.28 -31.58
N VAL A 39 16.89 -9.08 -31.04
CA VAL A 39 15.55 -8.51 -30.86
C VAL A 39 14.91 -8.24 -32.23
N ALA A 40 15.64 -7.68 -33.19
CA ALA A 40 15.13 -7.45 -34.54
C ALA A 40 14.77 -8.77 -35.28
N GLU A 41 15.55 -9.82 -35.06
CA GLU A 41 15.30 -11.15 -35.66
C GLU A 41 14.07 -11.83 -35.06
N LEU A 42 13.87 -11.72 -33.73
CA LEU A 42 12.64 -12.19 -33.03
C LEU A 42 11.39 -11.42 -33.47
N LEU A 43 11.49 -10.12 -33.67
CA LEU A 43 10.36 -9.31 -34.13
C LEU A 43 9.99 -9.63 -35.61
N SER A 44 10.95 -10.00 -36.43
CA SER A 44 10.72 -10.38 -37.85
C SER A 44 10.07 -11.77 -38.01
N THR A 45 10.16 -12.64 -37.01
CA THR A 45 9.54 -13.98 -37.03
C THR A 45 8.11 -13.97 -36.43
N MET A 46 7.65 -12.87 -35.84
CA MET A 46 6.27 -12.72 -35.44
C MET A 46 5.40 -12.35 -36.65
N THR A 47 5.01 -13.36 -37.43
CA THR A 47 3.96 -13.20 -38.44
C THR A 47 2.69 -12.72 -37.78
N THR A 48 2.23 -11.55 -38.21
CA THR A 48 0.93 -10.98 -37.80
C THR A 48 -0.17 -12.00 -38.14
N PRO A 49 -0.98 -12.50 -37.21
CA PRO A 49 -2.11 -13.34 -37.57
C PRO A 49 -3.10 -12.49 -38.37
N THR A 50 -3.36 -12.90 -39.59
CA THR A 50 -4.46 -12.33 -40.38
C THR A 50 -5.75 -12.68 -39.69
N VAL A 51 -6.49 -11.67 -39.25
CA VAL A 51 -7.82 -11.81 -38.65
C VAL A 51 -8.76 -12.24 -39.78
N GLU A 52 -9.07 -13.52 -39.87
CA GLU A 52 -10.24 -13.97 -40.63
C GLU A 52 -11.48 -13.64 -39.82
N GLU A 53 -12.28 -12.77 -40.39
CA GLU A 53 -13.58 -12.31 -39.92
C GLU A 53 -14.55 -13.50 -39.80
N PHE A 54 -14.81 -13.96 -38.58
CA PHE A 54 -15.85 -14.91 -38.30
C PHE A 54 -17.09 -14.15 -37.80
N PHE A 55 -17.92 -13.67 -38.75
CA PHE A 55 -19.25 -13.15 -38.44
C PHE A 55 -20.29 -14.28 -38.49
N PRO A 56 -21.06 -14.56 -37.43
CA PRO A 56 -22.23 -15.39 -37.52
C PRO A 56 -23.38 -14.60 -38.24
N PRO A 57 -24.29 -15.25 -38.97
CA PRO A 57 -25.31 -14.57 -39.76
C PRO A 57 -26.28 -13.79 -38.88
N THR A 58 -26.45 -12.51 -39.21
CA THR A 58 -27.34 -11.57 -38.56
C THR A 58 -28.82 -11.98 -38.77
N SER A 59 -29.49 -12.31 -37.69
CA SER A 59 -30.94 -12.43 -37.66
C SER A 59 -31.57 -11.03 -37.71
N THR A 60 -32.28 -10.72 -38.81
CA THR A 60 -32.99 -9.46 -39.01
C THR A 60 -34.25 -9.43 -38.13
N ALA A 61 -34.19 -8.76 -36.97
CA ALA A 61 -35.38 -8.39 -36.24
C ALA A 61 -35.84 -6.99 -36.64
N ALA A 62 -37.15 -6.84 -36.95
CA ALA A 62 -37.77 -5.60 -37.40
C ALA A 62 -37.64 -4.47 -36.38
N VAL A 63 -37.23 -3.31 -36.86
CA VAL A 63 -37.12 -2.05 -36.10
C VAL A 63 -38.52 -1.43 -35.94
N PRO A 64 -39.01 -1.10 -34.73
CA PRO A 64 -40.20 -0.29 -34.57
C PRO A 64 -39.84 1.21 -34.82
N THR A 65 -40.74 1.87 -35.56
CA THR A 65 -40.68 3.29 -35.91
C THR A 65 -40.74 4.21 -34.66
N PRO A 66 -39.86 5.18 -34.48
CA PRO A 66 -39.96 6.12 -33.37
C PRO A 66 -41.03 7.18 -33.63
N GLN A 67 -41.97 7.33 -32.69
CA GLN A 67 -42.93 8.43 -32.63
C GLN A 67 -42.24 9.70 -32.10
N GLY A 68 -42.67 10.86 -32.65
CA GLY A 68 -42.10 12.18 -32.59
C GLY A 68 -41.73 12.73 -31.21
N LEU A 69 -40.62 13.43 -31.19
CA LEU A 69 -40.16 14.29 -30.12
C LEU A 69 -40.88 15.66 -30.17
N PRO A 70 -41.23 16.28 -29.03
CA PRO A 70 -41.67 17.64 -28.95
C PRO A 70 -40.52 18.63 -29.11
N SER A 71 -40.82 19.75 -29.78
CA SER A 71 -39.92 20.86 -30.09
C SER A 71 -39.24 21.46 -28.85
N VAL A 72 -37.95 21.72 -28.97
CA VAL A 72 -37.14 22.45 -28.00
C VAL A 72 -37.45 23.93 -28.11
N VAL A 73 -37.78 24.55 -26.98
CA VAL A 73 -37.90 25.98 -26.80
C VAL A 73 -36.48 26.56 -26.64
N GLU A 74 -36.19 27.56 -27.46
CA GLU A 74 -35.01 28.38 -27.46
C GLU A 74 -34.90 29.14 -26.12
N SER A 75 -33.79 28.98 -25.37
CA SER A 75 -33.56 29.67 -24.12
C SER A 75 -32.42 30.69 -24.22
N GLU A 76 -32.68 31.77 -23.59
CA GLU A 76 -32.06 33.06 -23.65
C GLU A 76 -30.57 33.12 -23.25
N THR A 77 -29.86 34.11 -23.79
CA THR A 77 -28.49 34.55 -23.53
C THR A 77 -28.29 34.94 -22.06
N PRO A 78 -27.23 34.45 -21.35
CA PRO A 78 -26.89 34.96 -20.02
C PRO A 78 -26.20 36.33 -20.10
N ALA A 79 -26.65 37.21 -19.22
CA ALA A 79 -26.16 38.56 -19.01
C ALA A 79 -24.75 38.60 -18.39
N ALA A 80 -24.06 39.71 -18.63
CA ALA A 80 -22.70 40.01 -18.23
C ALA A 80 -22.45 39.93 -16.71
N VAL A 81 -21.30 39.39 -16.36
CA VAL A 81 -20.74 39.33 -14.99
C VAL A 81 -20.16 40.72 -14.63
N PRO A 82 -20.47 41.30 -13.46
CA PRO A 82 -19.81 42.51 -12.98
C PRO A 82 -18.40 42.22 -12.47
N THR A 83 -17.43 42.98 -12.92
CA THR A 83 -16.06 43.03 -12.44
C THR A 83 -16.01 43.52 -10.99
N THR A 84 -15.53 42.71 -10.07
CA THR A 84 -15.27 43.11 -8.69
C THR A 84 -13.86 43.66 -8.58
N GLU A 85 -13.77 44.87 -8.06
CA GLU A 85 -12.53 45.63 -7.84
C GLU A 85 -11.65 44.95 -6.76
N THR A 86 -10.35 44.95 -6.99
CA THR A 86 -9.31 44.45 -6.09
C THR A 86 -9.15 45.40 -4.89
N PRO A 87 -9.17 44.93 -3.63
CA PRO A 87 -8.86 45.82 -2.50
C PRO A 87 -7.36 46.10 -2.44
N VAL A 88 -7.01 47.36 -2.36
CA VAL A 88 -5.68 47.90 -2.13
C VAL A 88 -5.28 47.57 -0.69
N VAL A 89 -4.19 46.80 -0.49
CA VAL A 89 -3.57 46.56 0.80
C VAL A 89 -2.77 47.79 1.22
N VAL A 90 -3.27 48.49 2.25
CA VAL A 90 -2.53 49.53 2.95
C VAL A 90 -1.53 48.90 3.88
N ILE A 91 -0.23 49.10 3.61
CA ILE A 91 0.86 48.69 4.49
C ILE A 91 0.93 49.69 5.65
N SER A 92 0.58 49.26 6.86
CA SER A 92 0.77 50.02 8.08
C SER A 92 2.22 49.83 8.57
N GLU A 93 2.94 50.95 8.73
CA GLU A 93 4.30 50.99 9.25
C GLU A 93 4.31 50.58 10.72
N ALA A 94 5.31 49.75 11.08
CA ALA A 94 5.57 49.33 12.47
C ALA A 94 6.21 50.48 13.28
N PRO A 95 5.85 50.69 14.55
CA PRO A 95 6.51 51.69 15.39
C PRO A 95 7.90 51.19 15.83
N THR A 96 8.87 52.06 15.64
CA THR A 96 10.26 51.93 16.11
C THR A 96 10.28 52.01 17.63
N LEU A 97 10.78 51.00 18.33
CA LEU A 97 11.04 51.03 19.76
C LEU A 97 12.37 51.70 20.03
N GLU A 98 12.32 52.82 20.75
CA GLU A 98 13.49 53.54 21.29
C GLU A 98 14.15 52.71 22.42
N ALA A 99 15.48 52.64 22.36
CA ALA A 99 16.31 51.98 23.37
C ALA A 99 16.38 52.81 24.66
N THR A 100 15.89 52.30 25.77
CA THR A 100 16.02 52.91 27.09
C THR A 100 17.27 52.38 27.77
N ALA A 101 18.05 53.32 28.31
CA ALA A 101 19.34 53.12 28.93
C ALA A 101 19.32 52.21 30.18
N THR A 102 20.30 51.34 30.27
CA THR A 102 20.61 50.46 31.38
C THR A 102 21.16 51.23 32.55
N ALA A 103 20.48 51.17 33.70
CA ALA A 103 21.05 51.57 35.00
C ALA A 103 21.65 50.34 35.69
N THR A 104 22.97 50.39 35.91
CA THR A 104 23.74 49.39 36.64
C THR A 104 23.47 49.57 38.12
N LEU A 105 22.90 48.56 38.81
CA LEU A 105 22.81 48.46 40.26
C LEU A 105 23.81 47.40 40.76
N GLU A 106 24.60 47.72 41.74
CA GLU A 106 25.55 46.85 42.44
C GLU A 106 24.80 45.71 43.19
N PRO A 107 25.40 44.52 43.33
CA PRO A 107 24.74 43.39 44.00
C PRO A 107 24.78 43.55 45.52
N VAL A 108 23.63 43.63 46.14
CA VAL A 108 23.43 43.39 47.57
C VAL A 108 23.39 41.89 47.79
N VAL A 109 24.34 41.38 48.56
CA VAL A 109 24.36 39.97 48.99
C VAL A 109 23.41 39.82 50.17
N GLU A 110 22.19 39.38 49.89
CA GLU A 110 21.26 38.88 50.90
C GLU A 110 21.30 37.35 50.98
N THR A 111 21.75 36.81 52.08
CA THR A 111 21.71 35.39 52.38
C THR A 111 20.28 34.96 52.66
N THR A 112 19.57 34.58 51.62
CA THR A 112 18.22 34.00 51.75
C THR A 112 18.32 32.48 51.90
N SER A 113 17.90 31.98 53.10
CA SER A 113 17.68 30.55 53.33
C SER A 113 16.67 30.02 52.30
N THR A 114 17.10 29.14 51.40
CA THR A 114 16.21 28.46 50.45
C THR A 114 15.20 27.61 51.22
N PRO A 115 13.89 27.85 51.07
CA PRO A 115 12.88 26.91 51.58
C PRO A 115 12.99 25.61 50.80
N GLU A 116 13.04 24.52 51.54
CA GLU A 116 13.02 23.16 50.99
C GLU A 116 11.72 23.01 50.16
N GLN A 117 11.86 22.89 48.81
CA GLN A 117 10.74 22.72 47.91
C GLN A 117 10.11 21.34 48.18
N PRO A 118 8.82 21.22 48.45
CA PRO A 118 8.18 19.93 48.67
C PRO A 118 8.37 19.05 47.47
N THR A 119 9.02 17.89 47.65
CA THR A 119 9.21 16.86 46.64
C THR A 119 7.83 16.46 46.12
N ALA A 120 7.54 16.77 44.85
CA ALA A 120 6.30 16.38 44.23
C ALA A 120 6.21 14.83 44.23
N THR A 121 5.23 14.32 44.98
CA THR A 121 4.88 12.88 44.94
C THR A 121 4.53 12.52 43.48
N PRO A 122 5.13 11.47 42.89
CA PRO A 122 4.80 11.09 41.52
C PRO A 122 3.30 10.74 41.46
N THR A 123 2.55 11.58 40.78
CA THR A 123 1.14 11.28 40.43
C THR A 123 1.11 10.00 39.65
N ALA A 124 0.45 8.96 40.13
CA ALA A 124 0.28 7.71 39.43
C ALA A 124 -0.33 8.01 38.06
N THR A 125 0.45 7.77 36.99
CA THR A 125 -0.03 7.86 35.62
C THR A 125 -1.16 6.84 35.49
N ALA A 126 -2.39 7.31 35.22
CA ALA A 126 -3.52 6.43 34.98
C ALA A 126 -3.17 5.50 33.80
N THR A 127 -3.01 4.23 34.06
CA THR A 127 -2.85 3.20 33.02
C THR A 127 -4.11 3.24 32.17
N ALA A 128 -4.00 3.65 30.92
CA ALA A 128 -5.13 3.67 29.99
C ALA A 128 -5.74 2.26 29.96
N THR A 129 -7.01 2.13 30.32
CA THR A 129 -7.73 0.86 30.25
C THR A 129 -7.69 0.39 28.79
N ALA A 130 -7.11 -0.78 28.53
CA ALA A 130 -7.03 -1.34 27.20
C ALA A 130 -8.43 -1.43 26.60
N ASN A 131 -8.60 -0.89 25.39
CA ASN A 131 -9.87 -0.98 24.67
C ASN A 131 -10.15 -2.45 24.35
N GLN A 132 -11.10 -3.06 25.06
CA GLN A 132 -11.44 -4.48 24.88
C GLN A 132 -12.03 -4.79 23.50
N ASN A 133 -12.45 -3.79 22.74
CA ASN A 133 -12.88 -3.94 21.36
C ASN A 133 -11.70 -3.99 20.36
N ASP A 134 -10.49 -3.65 20.82
CA ASP A 134 -9.27 -3.75 20.02
C ASP A 134 -8.84 -5.22 19.88
N PRO A 135 -8.81 -5.77 18.66
CA PRO A 135 -8.40 -7.16 18.45
C PRO A 135 -7.01 -7.46 19.01
N ALA A 136 -6.04 -6.55 18.86
CA ALA A 136 -4.69 -6.75 19.36
C ALA A 136 -4.63 -6.90 20.88
N ALA A 137 -5.55 -6.25 21.62
CA ALA A 137 -5.62 -6.38 23.08
C ALA A 137 -6.22 -7.72 23.55
N ARG A 138 -7.06 -8.37 22.70
CA ARG A 138 -7.74 -9.64 23.05
C ARG A 138 -7.05 -10.88 22.52
N LEU A 139 -6.36 -10.78 21.38
CA LEU A 139 -5.79 -11.93 20.69
C LEU A 139 -4.47 -12.43 21.29
N GLY A 140 -3.91 -11.72 22.28
CA GLY A 140 -2.63 -12.10 22.90
C GLY A 140 -1.43 -11.83 21.97
N SER A 141 -0.37 -12.66 22.12
CA SER A 141 0.84 -12.49 21.31
C SER A 141 0.59 -12.77 19.84
N PRO A 142 1.14 -11.96 18.91
CA PRO A 142 1.02 -12.22 17.49
C PRO A 142 1.74 -13.51 17.07
N SER A 143 1.26 -14.16 16.01
CA SER A 143 1.92 -15.30 15.35
C SER A 143 3.21 -14.88 14.64
N GLY A 144 3.26 -13.62 14.18
CA GLY A 144 4.47 -13.00 13.63
C GLY A 144 4.41 -11.48 13.76
N SER A 145 5.60 -10.88 13.88
CA SER A 145 5.79 -9.43 14.02
C SER A 145 7.04 -9.00 13.28
N ASP A 146 6.95 -7.90 12.55
CA ASP A 146 8.06 -7.22 11.88
C ASP A 146 8.11 -5.76 12.34
N PRO A 147 9.17 -5.32 13.02
CA PRO A 147 9.33 -3.93 13.48
C PRO A 147 9.83 -2.99 12.39
N PHE A 148 10.05 -3.44 11.16
CA PHE A 148 10.58 -2.67 10.03
C PHE A 148 11.92 -1.98 10.27
N ASP A 149 12.73 -2.52 11.18
CA ASP A 149 14.07 -2.01 11.46
C ASP A 149 15.10 -2.42 10.38
N GLN A 150 14.85 -3.53 9.67
CA GLN A 150 15.66 -4.04 8.58
C GLN A 150 14.86 -4.87 7.57
N ALA A 151 15.31 -4.88 6.31
CA ALA A 151 14.57 -5.51 5.21
C ALA A 151 14.58 -7.06 5.27
N ASP A 152 15.59 -7.66 5.86
CA ASP A 152 15.81 -9.10 5.85
C ASP A 152 14.98 -9.86 6.90
N HIS A 153 14.36 -9.16 7.87
CA HIS A 153 13.55 -9.81 8.91
C HIS A 153 12.43 -10.67 8.29
N TRP A 154 11.60 -10.11 7.43
CA TRP A 154 10.62 -10.85 6.63
C TRP A 154 10.96 -10.87 5.14
N SER A 155 12.22 -10.58 4.79
CA SER A 155 12.73 -10.57 3.40
C SER A 155 11.89 -9.69 2.46
N TRP A 156 11.69 -8.42 2.86
CA TRP A 156 10.97 -7.45 2.05
C TRP A 156 11.75 -7.08 0.78
N PRO A 157 11.10 -7.06 -0.38
CA PRO A 157 11.71 -6.55 -1.60
C PRO A 157 11.96 -5.04 -1.49
N THR A 158 13.22 -4.63 -1.64
CA THR A 158 13.66 -3.22 -1.64
C THR A 158 13.96 -2.71 -3.04
N GLY A 159 14.22 -1.40 -3.16
CA GLY A 159 14.50 -0.74 -4.43
C GLY A 159 13.26 -0.17 -5.10
N SER A 160 13.40 0.21 -6.38
CA SER A 160 12.37 0.91 -7.13
C SER A 160 11.93 0.13 -8.35
N ASP A 161 10.67 0.23 -8.71
CA ASP A 161 10.11 -0.15 -9.99
C ASP A 161 9.32 1.05 -10.59
N SER A 162 8.44 0.80 -11.56
CA SER A 162 7.63 1.85 -12.18
C SER A 162 6.49 2.39 -11.30
N PHE A 163 6.16 1.74 -10.19
CA PHE A 163 5.03 2.08 -9.34
C PHE A 163 5.44 2.68 -8.00
N LEU A 164 6.50 2.14 -7.40
CA LEU A 164 6.93 2.55 -6.07
C LEU A 164 8.43 2.32 -5.82
N SER A 165 8.95 2.99 -4.80
CA SER A 165 10.28 2.76 -4.22
C SER A 165 10.16 2.31 -2.78
N VAL A 166 11.02 1.37 -2.34
CA VAL A 166 11.09 0.88 -0.95
C VAL A 166 12.51 0.97 -0.42
N ALA A 167 12.64 1.59 0.75
CA ALA A 167 13.89 1.67 1.51
C ALA A 167 13.63 1.46 2.99
N PHE A 168 14.61 0.93 3.72
CA PHE A 168 14.60 0.83 5.17
C PHE A 168 15.57 1.87 5.72
N ASP A 169 15.08 2.76 6.58
CA ASP A 169 15.87 3.82 7.17
C ASP A 169 15.20 4.37 8.43
N GLY A 170 16.03 4.60 9.47
CA GLY A 170 15.59 5.17 10.74
C GLY A 170 14.57 4.34 11.51
N GLY A 171 14.59 3.01 11.36
CA GLY A 171 13.64 2.09 12.00
C GLY A 171 12.27 2.03 11.33
N TYR A 172 12.19 2.38 10.04
CA TYR A 172 10.96 2.36 9.25
C TYR A 172 11.19 1.71 7.90
N MET A 173 10.19 1.00 7.39
CA MET A 173 10.06 0.76 5.96
C MET A 173 9.39 1.96 5.31
N LYS A 174 10.14 2.69 4.49
CA LYS A 174 9.64 3.83 3.71
C LYS A 174 9.18 3.34 2.35
N MET A 175 7.91 3.56 2.02
CA MET A 175 7.36 3.28 0.70
C MET A 175 6.95 4.59 0.04
N THR A 176 7.53 4.88 -1.13
CA THR A 176 7.22 6.06 -1.93
C THR A 176 6.45 5.65 -3.17
N GLY A 177 5.22 6.09 -3.33
CA GLY A 177 4.45 5.92 -4.54
C GLY A 177 4.98 6.86 -5.64
N LEU A 178 5.24 6.33 -6.83
CA LEU A 178 5.79 7.06 -7.97
C LEU A 178 4.73 7.35 -9.04
N THR A 179 3.50 6.85 -8.83
CA THR A 179 2.39 7.01 -9.78
C THR A 179 1.07 7.12 -9.04
N ASN A 180 0.01 7.48 -9.75
CA ASN A 180 -1.37 7.43 -9.25
C ASN A 180 -1.99 6.02 -9.27
N LEU A 181 -1.18 4.98 -9.44
CA LEU A 181 -1.56 3.57 -9.33
C LEU A 181 -0.99 2.97 -8.06
N ALA A 182 -1.70 2.00 -7.48
CA ALA A 182 -1.26 1.34 -6.26
C ALA A 182 -0.01 0.48 -6.53
N GLY A 183 1.05 0.77 -5.79
CA GLY A 183 2.25 -0.06 -5.74
C GLY A 183 2.33 -0.79 -4.41
N TRP A 184 2.63 -2.09 -4.42
CA TRP A 184 2.69 -2.91 -3.20
C TRP A 184 3.93 -3.78 -3.12
N ARG A 185 4.25 -4.20 -1.88
CA ARG A 185 5.27 -5.22 -1.58
C ARG A 185 4.70 -6.25 -0.64
N LEU A 186 5.11 -7.49 -0.86
CA LEU A 186 4.77 -8.63 -0.01
C LEU A 186 6.04 -9.13 0.66
N PRO A 187 6.03 -9.37 1.98
CA PRO A 187 7.12 -10.05 2.66
C PRO A 187 7.09 -11.56 2.38
N LEU A 188 8.21 -12.22 2.59
CA LEU A 188 8.30 -13.68 2.49
C LEU A 188 7.74 -14.35 3.76
N VAL A 189 6.42 -14.39 3.87
CA VAL A 189 5.69 -15.10 4.94
C VAL A 189 4.78 -16.16 4.33
N SER A 190 4.29 -17.10 5.16
CA SER A 190 3.34 -18.14 4.71
C SER A 190 2.00 -17.52 4.30
N GLN A 191 1.28 -18.22 3.41
CA GLN A 191 -0.10 -17.87 3.08
C GLN A 191 -0.99 -17.95 4.33
N GLN A 192 -1.91 -17.00 4.43
CA GLN A 192 -2.89 -16.91 5.50
C GLN A 192 -4.31 -17.22 4.98
N THR A 193 -5.10 -17.94 5.77
CA THR A 193 -6.52 -18.18 5.53
C THR A 193 -7.35 -17.26 6.42
N ASN A 194 -7.60 -17.69 7.68
CA ASN A 194 -8.22 -16.84 8.69
C ASN A 194 -7.10 -16.11 9.45
N THR A 195 -7.12 -14.79 9.45
CA THR A 195 -6.05 -13.99 10.04
C THR A 195 -6.53 -12.62 10.49
N TYR A 196 -5.91 -12.07 11.52
CA TYR A 196 -5.91 -10.64 11.80
C TYR A 196 -4.54 -10.08 11.41
N ILE A 197 -4.51 -9.08 10.57
CA ILE A 197 -3.29 -8.39 10.14
C ILE A 197 -3.38 -6.95 10.63
N GLU A 198 -2.28 -6.46 11.20
CA GLU A 198 -2.18 -5.11 11.71
C GLU A 198 -0.93 -4.42 11.16
N LEU A 199 -1.07 -3.17 10.74
CA LEU A 199 -0.01 -2.33 10.17
C LEU A 199 -0.02 -0.98 10.85
N THR A 200 1.07 -0.62 11.52
CA THR A 200 1.30 0.73 12.05
C THR A 200 2.03 1.57 11.03
N ALA A 201 1.49 2.74 10.74
CA ALA A 201 2.01 3.65 9.73
C ALA A 201 2.04 5.09 10.25
N ASN A 202 3.09 5.83 9.88
CA ASN A 202 3.10 7.29 9.93
C ASN A 202 2.85 7.82 8.53
N SER A 203 1.85 8.68 8.39
CA SER A 203 1.39 9.20 7.10
C SER A 203 2.41 10.07 6.35
N GLY A 204 3.55 10.41 6.97
CA GLY A 204 4.57 11.26 6.34
C GLY A 204 3.99 12.61 5.89
N SER A 205 4.46 13.12 4.75
CA SER A 205 4.01 14.40 4.18
C SER A 205 2.77 14.29 3.31
N CYS A 206 1.87 13.35 3.59
CA CYS A 206 0.68 13.11 2.77
C CYS A 206 -0.25 14.31 2.68
N THR A 207 -0.97 14.40 1.59
CA THR A 207 -2.01 15.41 1.38
C THR A 207 -3.20 14.83 0.60
N GLY A 208 -4.37 15.38 0.85
CA GLY A 208 -5.59 15.04 0.11
C GLY A 208 -5.87 13.55 0.01
N LYS A 209 -5.83 13.01 -1.20
CA LYS A 209 -6.15 11.61 -1.52
C LYS A 209 -4.94 10.67 -1.59
N ASP A 210 -3.75 11.13 -1.25
CA ASP A 210 -2.62 10.23 -1.05
C ASP A 210 -3.02 9.15 -0.05
N SER A 211 -2.67 7.90 -0.33
CA SER A 211 -3.19 6.78 0.43
C SER A 211 -2.18 5.66 0.63
N TYR A 212 -2.43 4.86 1.63
CA TYR A 212 -1.63 3.70 2.02
C TYR A 212 -2.54 2.64 2.63
N GLY A 213 -1.99 1.44 2.81
CA GLY A 213 -2.79 0.41 3.44
C GLY A 213 -2.21 -0.99 3.40
N ILE A 214 -3.10 -1.95 3.62
CA ILE A 214 -2.81 -3.38 3.65
C ILE A 214 -3.38 -4.02 2.39
N ILE A 215 -2.54 -4.75 1.64
CA ILE A 215 -2.99 -5.71 0.64
C ILE A 215 -2.99 -7.10 1.30
N PHE A 216 -4.01 -7.91 1.06
CA PHE A 216 -4.13 -9.23 1.69
C PHE A 216 -4.87 -10.23 0.80
N ARG A 217 -4.73 -11.53 1.16
CA ARG A 217 -5.22 -12.67 0.37
C ARG A 217 -4.80 -12.60 -1.09
N VAL A 218 -3.52 -12.25 -1.32
CA VAL A 218 -2.88 -12.30 -2.63
C VAL A 218 -2.61 -13.75 -2.99
N PRO A 219 -3.24 -14.34 -4.03
CA PRO A 219 -3.17 -15.78 -4.27
C PRO A 219 -1.78 -16.25 -4.71
N VAL A 220 -1.03 -15.40 -5.44
CA VAL A 220 0.26 -15.74 -6.05
C VAL A 220 1.33 -14.75 -5.60
N PHE A 221 2.36 -15.25 -4.90
CA PHE A 221 3.43 -14.42 -4.35
C PHE A 221 4.32 -13.76 -5.42
N LYS A 222 4.76 -14.54 -6.41
CA LYS A 222 5.71 -14.07 -7.45
C LYS A 222 5.07 -13.14 -8.49
N GLU A 223 3.76 -13.25 -8.66
CA GLU A 223 2.96 -12.47 -9.60
C GLU A 223 1.73 -11.93 -8.85
N PRO A 224 1.93 -10.91 -7.98
CA PRO A 224 0.88 -10.45 -7.07
C PRO A 224 -0.11 -9.53 -7.80
N GLU A 225 -0.81 -10.07 -8.79
CA GLU A 225 -1.76 -9.34 -9.64
C GLU A 225 -3.18 -9.31 -9.09
N GLN A 226 -3.45 -9.98 -7.97
CA GLN A 226 -4.79 -10.13 -7.39
C GLN A 226 -4.72 -9.96 -5.88
N GLY A 227 -5.80 -9.44 -5.26
CA GLY A 227 -5.90 -9.32 -3.81
C GLY A 227 -6.99 -8.36 -3.36
N TYR A 228 -7.17 -8.27 -2.04
CA TYR A 228 -8.00 -7.24 -1.43
C TYR A 228 -7.11 -6.12 -0.88
N LEU A 229 -7.58 -4.89 -0.99
CA LEU A 229 -6.87 -3.71 -0.50
C LEU A 229 -7.76 -2.94 0.50
N TYR A 230 -7.29 -2.85 1.74
CA TYR A 230 -7.81 -1.94 2.74
C TYR A 230 -7.01 -0.63 2.66
N GLU A 231 -7.64 0.41 2.16
CA GLU A 231 -7.03 1.69 1.78
C GLU A 231 -7.49 2.81 2.71
N VAL A 232 -6.55 3.65 3.13
CA VAL A 232 -6.77 4.81 3.98
C VAL A 232 -6.12 6.03 3.34
N THR A 233 -6.85 7.16 3.28
CA THR A 233 -6.37 8.41 2.70
C THR A 233 -5.94 9.42 3.75
N CYS A 234 -5.10 10.36 3.35
CA CYS A 234 -4.62 11.45 4.19
C CYS A 234 -5.75 12.34 4.74
N ASP A 235 -6.82 12.53 3.98
CA ASP A 235 -7.99 13.32 4.37
C ASP A 235 -9.04 12.54 5.19
N GLY A 236 -8.68 11.36 5.72
CA GLY A 236 -9.48 10.63 6.71
C GLY A 236 -10.58 9.74 6.15
N TYR A 237 -10.48 9.31 4.90
CA TYR A 237 -11.38 8.33 4.32
C TYR A 237 -10.74 6.95 4.28
N PHE A 238 -11.57 5.92 4.22
CA PHE A 238 -11.16 4.54 3.98
C PHE A 238 -12.10 3.86 2.99
N ARG A 239 -11.59 2.78 2.36
CA ARG A 239 -12.38 1.84 1.56
C ARG A 239 -11.79 0.45 1.61
N LEU A 240 -12.60 -0.55 1.19
CA LEU A 240 -12.16 -1.90 0.88
C LEU A 240 -12.51 -2.22 -0.56
N TRP A 241 -11.54 -2.70 -1.32
CA TRP A 241 -11.74 -3.07 -2.71
C TRP A 241 -10.90 -4.29 -3.07
N LYS A 242 -11.33 -4.97 -4.11
CA LYS A 242 -10.67 -6.13 -4.71
C LYS A 242 -10.05 -5.72 -6.02
N TRP A 243 -8.83 -6.17 -6.25
CA TRP A 243 -8.13 -6.05 -7.52
C TRP A 243 -8.01 -7.41 -8.19
N ASP A 244 -8.29 -7.49 -9.48
CA ASP A 244 -8.03 -8.63 -10.35
C ASP A 244 -7.33 -8.15 -11.62
N GLY A 245 -5.99 -8.20 -11.61
CA GLY A 245 -5.15 -7.81 -12.73
C GLY A 245 -5.18 -8.79 -13.91
N LYS A 246 -5.74 -10.00 -13.72
CA LYS A 246 -5.88 -11.01 -14.78
C LYS A 246 -7.07 -10.77 -15.70
N VAL A 247 -7.97 -9.85 -15.35
CA VAL A 247 -9.08 -9.45 -16.23
C VAL A 247 -8.56 -8.52 -17.31
N ALA A 248 -8.56 -8.99 -18.55
CA ALA A 248 -8.10 -8.21 -19.71
C ALA A 248 -9.08 -7.06 -20.05
N PRO A 249 -8.61 -5.95 -20.64
CA PRO A 249 -7.21 -5.65 -20.98
C PRO A 249 -6.41 -4.97 -19.85
N ASN A 250 -7.05 -4.40 -18.81
CA ASN A 250 -6.40 -3.50 -17.84
C ASN A 250 -6.60 -3.90 -16.38
N GLY A 251 -7.04 -5.14 -16.11
CA GLY A 251 -7.46 -5.55 -14.79
C GLY A 251 -8.83 -4.97 -14.40
N GLN A 252 -9.36 -5.42 -13.26
CA GLN A 252 -10.65 -4.99 -12.74
C GLN A 252 -10.59 -4.69 -11.25
N ALA A 253 -11.07 -3.51 -10.86
CA ALA A 253 -11.33 -3.16 -9.47
C ALA A 253 -12.81 -3.39 -9.14
N SER A 254 -13.09 -4.02 -7.99
CA SER A 254 -14.44 -4.21 -7.46
C SER A 254 -14.52 -3.63 -6.04
N ILE A 255 -15.47 -2.74 -5.80
CA ILE A 255 -15.63 -2.06 -4.50
C ILE A 255 -16.47 -2.92 -3.57
N LEU A 256 -15.92 -3.29 -2.41
CA LEU A 256 -16.61 -4.03 -1.36
C LEU A 256 -17.15 -3.09 -0.26
N VAL A 257 -16.39 -2.08 0.10
CA VAL A 257 -16.80 -0.97 0.97
C VAL A 257 -16.41 0.32 0.27
N ASN A 258 -17.41 1.12 -0.10
CA ASN A 258 -17.16 2.41 -0.75
C ASN A 258 -16.47 3.40 0.22
N TRP A 259 -15.94 4.48 -0.31
CA TRP A 259 -15.32 5.55 0.48
C TRP A 259 -16.23 6.01 1.62
N LYS A 260 -15.70 5.94 2.84
CA LYS A 260 -16.33 6.43 4.07
C LYS A 260 -15.32 7.23 4.86
N GLN A 261 -15.75 8.32 5.47
CA GLN A 261 -14.96 9.06 6.44
C GLN A 261 -15.07 8.38 7.81
N SER A 262 -13.99 8.41 8.61
CA SER A 262 -13.98 7.92 9.97
C SER A 262 -13.16 8.84 10.87
N SER A 263 -13.72 9.20 12.02
CA SER A 263 -13.02 9.95 13.07
C SER A 263 -11.93 9.12 13.77
N ALA A 264 -11.96 7.80 13.63
CA ALA A 264 -10.91 6.92 14.12
C ALA A 264 -9.60 7.05 13.33
N ILE A 265 -9.62 7.66 12.13
CA ILE A 265 -8.44 7.94 11.33
C ILE A 265 -7.84 9.28 11.78
N HIS A 266 -6.60 9.27 12.25
CA HIS A 266 -5.84 10.48 12.45
C HIS A 266 -5.42 11.02 11.09
N SER A 267 -6.17 11.98 10.57
CA SER A 267 -6.00 12.56 9.24
C SER A 267 -4.91 13.64 9.20
N GLY A 268 -4.32 13.85 8.02
CA GLY A 268 -3.29 14.85 7.78
C GLY A 268 -1.88 14.28 7.79
N ALA A 269 -0.91 15.16 7.57
CA ALA A 269 0.49 14.82 7.50
C ALA A 269 1.07 14.42 8.87
N ASN A 270 2.05 13.50 8.86
CA ASN A 270 2.80 13.02 10.02
C ASN A 270 1.93 12.43 11.16
N GLN A 271 0.76 11.91 10.81
CA GLN A 271 -0.10 11.23 11.76
C GLN A 271 0.22 9.74 11.85
N SER A 272 0.22 9.19 13.05
CA SER A 272 0.32 7.74 13.26
C SER A 272 -1.06 7.11 13.26
N ASN A 273 -1.21 6.05 12.47
CA ASN A 273 -2.41 5.22 12.39
C ASN A 273 -2.04 3.74 12.45
N ARG A 274 -2.90 2.97 13.09
CA ARG A 274 -2.80 1.53 13.18
C ARG A 274 -4.00 0.90 12.46
N LEU A 275 -3.75 0.41 11.25
CA LEU A 275 -4.72 -0.27 10.41
C LEU A 275 -4.82 -1.72 10.84
N GLY A 276 -6.02 -2.26 10.94
CA GLY A 276 -6.26 -3.68 11.20
C GLY A 276 -7.28 -4.27 10.25
N VAL A 277 -7.05 -5.48 9.75
CA VAL A 277 -8.05 -6.25 9.01
C VAL A 277 -8.15 -7.66 9.58
N MET A 278 -9.34 -8.01 10.07
CA MET A 278 -9.66 -9.38 10.50
C MET A 278 -10.43 -10.09 9.41
N VAL A 279 -9.87 -11.18 8.94
CA VAL A 279 -10.46 -12.01 7.89
C VAL A 279 -10.78 -13.37 8.46
N VAL A 280 -12.07 -13.71 8.55
CA VAL A 280 -12.55 -15.02 8.96
C VAL A 280 -13.55 -15.50 7.91
N ASP A 281 -13.26 -16.62 7.29
CA ASP A 281 -13.96 -17.15 6.12
C ASP A 281 -14.05 -16.10 4.98
N ASN A 282 -15.23 -15.64 4.65
CA ASN A 282 -15.47 -14.61 3.62
C ASN A 282 -15.70 -13.20 4.20
N LYS A 283 -15.66 -13.05 5.53
CA LYS A 283 -15.91 -11.78 6.21
C LYS A 283 -14.59 -11.06 6.51
N MET A 284 -14.52 -9.79 6.11
CA MET A 284 -13.41 -8.89 6.33
C MET A 284 -13.88 -7.73 7.22
N THR A 285 -13.38 -7.65 8.44
CA THR A 285 -13.69 -6.58 9.38
C THR A 285 -12.51 -5.62 9.47
N LEU A 286 -12.77 -4.33 9.25
CA LEU A 286 -11.76 -3.28 9.20
C LEU A 286 -11.70 -2.54 10.53
N TYR A 287 -10.49 -2.34 11.01
CA TYR A 287 -10.19 -1.61 12.24
C TYR A 287 -9.23 -0.44 11.96
N MET A 288 -9.41 0.62 12.72
CA MET A 288 -8.50 1.77 12.75
C MET A 288 -8.25 2.16 14.20
N ASN A 289 -6.98 2.18 14.60
CA ASN A 289 -6.58 2.52 15.98
C ASN A 289 -7.32 1.70 17.06
N GLY A 290 -7.65 0.43 16.75
CA GLY A 290 -8.38 -0.50 17.61
C GLY A 290 -9.91 -0.36 17.57
N GLU A 291 -10.45 0.55 16.78
CA GLU A 291 -11.89 0.75 16.58
C GLU A 291 -12.35 0.07 15.28
N LYS A 292 -13.46 -0.68 15.32
CA LYS A 292 -14.10 -1.22 14.12
C LYS A 292 -14.74 -0.10 13.31
N ILE A 293 -14.34 0.06 12.04
CA ILE A 293 -14.84 1.13 11.17
C ILE A 293 -15.63 0.62 9.97
N GLY A 294 -15.53 -0.66 9.63
CA GLY A 294 -16.25 -1.23 8.49
C GLY A 294 -16.16 -2.73 8.40
N GLU A 295 -16.94 -3.28 7.47
CA GLU A 295 -16.86 -4.70 7.11
C GLU A 295 -17.29 -4.92 5.66
N GLY A 296 -16.71 -5.94 5.02
CA GLY A 296 -17.07 -6.40 3.68
C GLY A 296 -17.16 -7.91 3.64
N LEU A 297 -17.81 -8.43 2.60
CA LEU A 297 -17.97 -9.86 2.34
C LEU A 297 -17.55 -10.15 0.90
N ASP A 298 -16.61 -11.07 0.70
CA ASP A 298 -16.24 -11.62 -0.61
C ASP A 298 -15.47 -12.92 -0.41
N SER A 299 -15.68 -13.91 -1.27
CA SER A 299 -15.06 -15.24 -1.21
C SER A 299 -14.12 -15.54 -2.38
N SER A 300 -13.82 -14.55 -3.23
CA SER A 300 -13.02 -14.75 -4.45
C SER A 300 -11.61 -15.27 -4.17
N TYR A 301 -10.99 -14.81 -3.09
CA TYR A 301 -9.67 -15.24 -2.67
C TYR A 301 -9.74 -15.83 -1.25
N PRO A 302 -9.82 -17.16 -1.10
CA PRO A 302 -10.03 -17.80 0.21
C PRO A 302 -8.79 -17.80 1.10
N ALA A 303 -7.61 -17.68 0.53
CA ALA A 303 -6.32 -17.61 1.21
C ALA A 303 -5.32 -16.83 0.38
N GLY A 304 -4.20 -16.40 0.98
CA GLY A 304 -3.14 -15.74 0.25
C GLY A 304 -2.12 -15.03 1.13
N PHE A 305 -1.19 -14.38 0.47
CA PHE A 305 -0.16 -13.55 1.09
C PHE A 305 -0.72 -12.18 1.44
N PHE A 306 0.01 -11.43 2.25
CA PHE A 306 -0.33 -10.07 2.61
C PHE A 306 0.90 -9.15 2.51
N GLY A 307 0.68 -7.84 2.55
CA GLY A 307 1.74 -6.86 2.52
C GLY A 307 1.23 -5.43 2.69
N ALA A 308 2.07 -4.49 2.35
CA ALA A 308 1.76 -3.07 2.41
C ALA A 308 1.71 -2.46 1.01
N PHE A 309 0.96 -1.37 0.85
CA PHE A 309 0.91 -0.61 -0.39
C PHE A 309 0.86 0.89 -0.15
N VAL A 310 1.22 1.63 -1.19
CA VAL A 310 1.18 3.09 -1.25
C VAL A 310 0.61 3.55 -2.59
N LEU A 311 0.02 4.74 -2.60
CA LEU A 311 -0.57 5.35 -3.78
C LEU A 311 -0.47 6.87 -3.68
N SER A 312 0.23 7.49 -4.64
CA SER A 312 0.31 8.96 -4.80
C SER A 312 -0.80 9.42 -5.73
N ARG A 313 -1.83 10.07 -5.18
CA ARG A 313 -2.95 10.61 -5.97
C ARG A 313 -2.98 12.12 -6.04
N THR A 314 -2.43 12.76 -5.04
CA THR A 314 -2.41 14.22 -4.90
C THR A 314 -0.99 14.76 -5.04
N SER A 315 -0.02 14.05 -4.43
CA SER A 315 1.40 14.34 -4.56
C SER A 315 2.02 13.59 -5.74
N ASP A 316 3.12 14.10 -6.29
CA ASP A 316 3.88 13.40 -7.35
C ASP A 316 4.65 12.19 -6.79
N ASP A 317 5.12 12.28 -5.53
CA ASP A 317 5.91 11.25 -4.84
C ASP A 317 5.57 11.22 -3.34
N TYR A 318 4.48 10.58 -2.98
CA TYR A 318 4.07 10.45 -1.59
C TYR A 318 4.82 9.32 -0.88
N THR A 319 5.45 9.63 0.25
CA THR A 319 6.16 8.64 1.10
C THR A 319 5.43 8.40 2.42
N VAL A 320 5.01 7.15 2.64
CA VAL A 320 4.54 6.65 3.93
C VAL A 320 5.68 5.93 4.67
N LYS A 321 5.69 5.99 6.01
CA LYS A 321 6.63 5.28 6.88
C LYS A 321 5.88 4.21 7.66
N PHE A 322 6.19 2.94 7.41
CA PHE A 322 5.64 1.83 8.18
C PHE A 322 6.58 1.49 9.34
N ASP A 323 6.00 1.37 10.53
CA ASP A 323 6.71 1.19 11.81
C ASP A 323 6.67 -0.26 12.31
N GLN A 324 5.53 -0.93 12.11
CA GLN A 324 5.35 -2.31 12.52
C GLN A 324 4.26 -3.00 11.70
N MET A 325 4.48 -4.28 11.36
CA MET A 325 3.43 -5.18 10.88
C MET A 325 3.35 -6.42 11.77
N ARG A 326 2.12 -6.83 12.12
CA ARG A 326 1.86 -8.01 12.95
C ARG A 326 0.74 -8.83 12.33
N PHE A 327 0.72 -10.13 12.61
CA PHE A 327 -0.43 -10.94 12.26
C PHE A 327 -0.70 -12.02 13.31
N TRP A 328 -1.94 -12.44 13.39
CA TRP A 328 -2.44 -13.54 14.24
C TRP A 328 -3.16 -14.54 13.35
N GLU A 329 -2.74 -15.79 13.44
CA GLU A 329 -3.39 -16.89 12.74
C GLU A 329 -4.66 -17.34 13.47
N ASN A 330 -5.70 -17.70 12.72
CA ASN A 330 -6.96 -18.24 13.24
C ASN A 330 -7.54 -17.42 14.41
N PRO A 331 -7.70 -16.08 14.26
CA PRO A 331 -8.22 -15.24 15.31
C PRO A 331 -9.68 -15.58 15.63
N THR A 332 -10.04 -15.51 16.91
CA THR A 332 -11.46 -15.52 17.29
C THR A 332 -12.03 -14.10 17.09
N PRO A 333 -13.15 -13.95 16.34
CA PRO A 333 -13.78 -12.68 16.04
C PRO A 333 -14.24 -11.88 17.24
#